data_af878cb5ab91c3d6023a62f589aa1c7a
#
_entry.id   af878cb5ab91c3d6023a62f589aa1c7a
#
_cell.length_a   1.000
_cell.length_b   1.000
_cell.length_c   1.000
_cell.angle_alpha   90.00
_cell.angle_beta   90.00
_cell.angle_gamma   90.00
#
_symmetry.space_group_name_H-M   'P 1'
#
loop_
_entity.id
_entity.type
_entity.pdbx_description
1 polymer ?
#
loop_
_entity_poly.entity_id
_entity_poly.type
_entity_poly.pdbx_seq_one_letter_code
_entity_poly.pdbx_strand_id
1 'polypeptide(L)'
;MEENILDVLRRALQESKFDGSDKEVAKSYQTIIGDLQRVDKDFITSEQFVSYLKAQLKSINQTKAKLHGQDLDNYSLQSAQYEYILNKWLQQYLPPQLSDSEIRKYFAELVKLNPGITKGMLMKAIKEEFPGRYDGGIAAQVAGEFN
;
A
#
# COMPACT_ATOMS: atom_id res chain seq x y z
N MET A 1 -8.68 19.43 8.78
CA MET A 1 -8.37 18.53 9.94
C MET A 1 -8.30 17.08 9.46
N GLU A 2 -7.24 16.41 9.83
CA GLU A 2 -7.08 15.01 9.46
C GLU A 2 -8.04 14.13 10.29
N GLU A 3 -8.75 13.22 9.62
CA GLU A 3 -9.65 12.32 10.29
C GLU A 3 -8.87 11.19 10.98
N ASN A 4 -9.29 10.80 12.18
CA ASN A 4 -8.69 9.68 12.89
C ASN A 4 -9.11 8.37 12.22
N ILE A 5 -8.14 7.63 11.71
CA ILE A 5 -8.39 6.36 11.01
C ILE A 5 -9.08 5.35 11.94
N LEU A 6 -8.79 5.36 13.24
CA LEU A 6 -9.46 4.47 14.18
C LEU A 6 -10.98 4.68 14.17
N ASP A 7 -11.44 5.93 14.09
CA ASP A 7 -12.87 6.24 14.02
C ASP A 7 -13.48 5.77 12.70
N VAL A 8 -12.76 5.95 11.60
CA VAL A 8 -13.18 5.49 10.26
C VAL A 8 -13.39 3.97 10.29
N LEU A 9 -12.43 3.24 10.84
CA LEU A 9 -12.48 1.77 10.89
C LEU A 9 -13.56 1.27 11.85
N ARG A 10 -13.77 1.96 12.98
CA ARG A 10 -14.84 1.61 13.90
C ARG A 10 -16.21 1.76 13.25
N ARG A 11 -16.41 2.80 12.45
CA ARG A 11 -17.65 2.97 11.68
C ARG A 11 -17.83 1.86 10.64
N ALA A 12 -16.76 1.51 9.93
CA ALA A 12 -16.79 0.43 8.95
C ALA A 12 -17.14 -0.91 9.62
N LEU A 13 -16.57 -1.18 10.80
CA LEU A 13 -16.90 -2.37 11.59
C LEU A 13 -18.36 -2.40 11.97
N GLN A 14 -18.89 -1.27 12.44
CA GLN A 14 -20.29 -1.14 12.81
C GLN A 14 -21.21 -1.42 11.62
N GLU A 15 -20.93 -0.81 10.47
CA GLU A 15 -21.68 -1.00 9.24
C GLU A 15 -21.68 -2.46 8.79
N SER A 16 -20.54 -3.14 8.92
CA SER A 16 -20.41 -4.55 8.53
C SER A 16 -21.30 -5.46 9.36
N LYS A 17 -21.55 -5.10 10.62
CA LYS A 17 -22.44 -5.85 11.50
C LYS A 17 -23.92 -5.65 11.14
N PHE A 18 -24.25 -4.45 10.63
CA PHE A 18 -25.63 -4.09 10.28
C PHE A 18 -26.07 -4.67 8.94
N ASP A 19 -25.18 -4.73 7.97
CA ASP A 19 -25.55 -5.17 6.61
C ASP A 19 -25.53 -6.69 6.42
N GLY A 20 -25.29 -7.44 7.50
CA GLY A 20 -25.28 -8.90 7.44
C GLY A 20 -24.00 -9.48 6.85
N SER A 21 -22.94 -8.68 6.76
CA SER A 21 -21.66 -9.15 6.30
C SER A 21 -21.13 -10.30 7.15
N ASP A 22 -20.29 -11.15 6.54
CA ASP A 22 -19.69 -12.30 7.18
C ASP A 22 -18.92 -11.90 8.44
N LYS A 23 -18.96 -12.78 9.44
CA LYS A 23 -18.20 -12.63 10.69
C LYS A 23 -16.70 -12.44 10.42
N GLU A 24 -16.18 -13.00 9.34
CA GLU A 24 -14.77 -12.84 8.95
C GLU A 24 -14.43 -11.39 8.60
N VAL A 25 -15.37 -10.64 8.02
CA VAL A 25 -15.19 -9.21 7.76
C VAL A 25 -15.00 -8.45 9.06
N ALA A 26 -15.90 -8.68 10.05
CA ALA A 26 -15.81 -8.06 11.35
C ALA A 26 -14.49 -8.41 12.06
N LYS A 27 -14.06 -9.66 11.98
CA LYS A 27 -12.78 -10.12 12.53
C LYS A 27 -11.60 -9.38 11.90
N SER A 28 -11.63 -9.19 10.58
CA SER A 28 -10.57 -8.46 9.87
C SER A 28 -10.46 -7.04 10.36
N TYR A 29 -11.58 -6.33 10.52
CA TYR A 29 -11.58 -4.97 11.05
C TYR A 29 -11.09 -4.91 12.50
N GLN A 30 -11.49 -5.87 13.33
CA GLN A 30 -11.04 -5.93 14.73
C GLN A 30 -9.53 -6.13 14.80
N THR A 31 -8.97 -6.97 13.93
CA THR A 31 -7.53 -7.21 13.84
C THR A 31 -6.79 -5.94 13.44
N ILE A 32 -7.27 -5.26 12.39
CA ILE A 32 -6.65 -4.03 11.90
C ILE A 32 -6.66 -2.95 12.98
N ILE A 33 -7.82 -2.74 13.62
CA ILE A 33 -7.95 -1.75 14.69
C ILE A 33 -6.99 -2.06 15.85
N GLY A 34 -6.96 -3.33 16.28
CA GLY A 34 -6.08 -3.76 17.36
C GLY A 34 -4.60 -3.55 17.06
N ASP A 35 -4.19 -3.86 15.83
CA ASP A 35 -2.81 -3.66 15.39
C ASP A 35 -2.44 -2.17 15.36
N LEU A 36 -3.33 -1.32 14.85
CA LEU A 36 -3.09 0.12 14.79
C LEU A 36 -3.03 0.75 16.19
N GLN A 37 -3.84 0.25 17.13
CA GLN A 37 -3.80 0.74 18.50
C GLN A 37 -2.48 0.42 19.21
N ARG A 38 -1.72 -0.54 18.72
CA ARG A 38 -0.36 -0.79 19.21
C ARG A 38 0.64 0.25 18.71
N VAL A 39 0.34 0.88 17.58
CA VAL A 39 1.15 2.00 17.06
C VAL A 39 0.82 3.28 17.81
N ASP A 40 -0.47 3.62 17.90
CA ASP A 40 -0.95 4.74 18.70
C ASP A 40 -2.37 4.41 19.16
N LYS A 41 -2.56 4.47 20.46
CA LYS A 41 -3.81 4.08 21.12
C LYS A 41 -4.98 5.00 20.78
N ASP A 42 -4.69 6.27 20.53
CA ASP A 42 -5.72 7.30 20.45
C ASP A 42 -5.95 7.85 19.04
N PHE A 43 -4.91 7.92 18.23
CA PHE A 43 -5.01 8.56 16.91
C PHE A 43 -4.07 7.92 15.89
N ILE A 44 -4.61 7.57 14.73
CA ILE A 44 -3.84 7.05 13.59
C ILE A 44 -4.04 7.97 12.38
N THR A 45 -2.94 8.43 11.80
CA THR A 45 -2.96 9.26 10.60
C THR A 45 -3.17 8.39 9.36
N SER A 46 -3.61 9.01 8.25
CA SER A 46 -3.72 8.30 6.98
C SER A 46 -2.38 7.76 6.49
N GLU A 47 -1.28 8.47 6.73
CA GLU A 47 0.06 8.00 6.38
C GLU A 47 0.45 6.73 7.16
N GLN A 48 0.18 6.72 8.46
CA GLN A 48 0.42 5.54 9.30
C GLN A 48 -0.42 4.36 8.83
N PHE A 49 -1.66 4.62 8.44
CA PHE A 49 -2.56 3.59 7.94
C PHE A 49 -2.06 2.99 6.62
N VAL A 50 -1.65 3.84 5.67
CA VAL A 50 -1.10 3.37 4.38
C VAL A 50 0.15 2.51 4.62
N SER A 51 1.05 2.95 5.50
CA SER A 51 2.26 2.17 5.84
C SER A 51 1.89 0.80 6.43
N TYR A 52 0.90 0.77 7.31
CA TYR A 52 0.41 -0.48 7.91
C TYR A 52 -0.15 -1.42 6.85
N LEU A 53 -1.01 -0.90 5.96
CA LEU A 53 -1.62 -1.72 4.91
C LEU A 53 -0.58 -2.31 3.97
N LYS A 54 0.40 -1.53 3.56
CA LYS A 54 1.49 -2.00 2.70
C LYS A 54 2.32 -3.08 3.39
N ALA A 55 2.62 -2.90 4.68
CA ALA A 55 3.39 -3.87 5.45
C ALA A 55 2.64 -5.19 5.59
N GLN A 56 1.33 -5.15 5.83
CA GLN A 56 0.51 -6.35 5.94
C GLN A 56 0.46 -7.12 4.62
N LEU A 57 0.25 -6.43 3.51
CA LEU A 57 0.23 -7.06 2.18
C LEU A 57 1.58 -7.67 1.83
N LYS A 58 2.67 -6.98 2.17
CA LYS A 58 4.03 -7.50 1.95
C LYS A 58 4.26 -8.77 2.75
N SER A 59 3.83 -8.79 4.01
CA SER A 59 3.96 -9.97 4.88
C SER A 59 3.19 -11.16 4.33
N ILE A 60 1.96 -10.94 3.84
CA ILE A 60 1.15 -11.98 3.22
C ILE A 60 1.86 -12.54 1.98
N ASN A 61 2.36 -11.67 1.10
CA ASN A 61 3.06 -12.09 -0.11
C ASN A 61 4.35 -12.86 0.20
N GLN A 62 5.08 -12.46 1.23
CA GLN A 62 6.28 -13.17 1.68
C GLN A 62 5.94 -14.56 2.20
N THR A 63 4.82 -14.69 2.91
CA THR A 63 4.35 -16.00 3.39
C THR A 63 3.97 -16.90 2.22
N LYS A 64 3.23 -16.37 1.23
CA LYS A 64 2.85 -17.12 0.03
C LYS A 64 4.08 -17.62 -0.73
N ALA A 65 5.13 -16.81 -0.80
CA ALA A 65 6.36 -17.16 -1.52
C ALA A 65 7.09 -18.35 -0.90
N LYS A 66 6.84 -18.63 0.38
CA LYS A 66 7.45 -19.75 1.10
C LYS A 66 6.62 -21.03 1.08
N LEU A 67 5.37 -20.95 0.64
CA LEU A 67 4.43 -22.07 0.63
C LEU A 67 4.32 -22.66 -0.76
N HIS A 68 3.99 -23.97 -0.82
CA HIS A 68 3.85 -24.70 -2.07
C HIS A 68 2.63 -25.62 -2.02
N GLY A 69 2.08 -25.95 -3.21
CA GLY A 69 1.02 -26.93 -3.35
C GLY A 69 -0.22 -26.62 -2.52
N GLN A 70 -0.70 -27.63 -1.78
CA GLN A 70 -1.92 -27.52 -0.98
C GLN A 70 -1.81 -26.47 0.13
N ASP A 71 -0.64 -26.33 0.73
CA ASP A 71 -0.42 -25.33 1.78
C ASP A 71 -0.59 -23.91 1.24
N LEU A 72 -0.08 -23.65 0.04
CA LEU A 72 -0.27 -22.35 -0.63
C LEU A 72 -1.73 -22.11 -0.95
N ASP A 73 -2.43 -23.11 -1.48
CA ASP A 73 -3.84 -22.99 -1.81
C ASP A 73 -4.70 -22.69 -0.59
N ASN A 74 -4.45 -23.42 0.50
CA ASN A 74 -5.18 -23.23 1.76
C ASN A 74 -4.93 -21.84 2.35
N TYR A 75 -3.68 -21.39 2.36
CA TYR A 75 -3.33 -20.07 2.89
C TYR A 75 -3.95 -18.96 2.03
N SER A 76 -3.91 -19.12 0.70
CA SER A 76 -4.51 -18.14 -0.21
C SER A 76 -6.01 -17.99 -0.01
N LEU A 77 -6.71 -19.10 0.24
CA LEU A 77 -8.14 -19.07 0.54
C LEU A 77 -8.42 -18.41 1.88
N GLN A 78 -7.62 -18.70 2.90
CA GLN A 78 -7.80 -18.12 4.24
C GLN A 78 -7.52 -16.62 4.26
N SER A 79 -6.53 -16.17 3.50
CA SER A 79 -6.13 -14.75 3.49
C SER A 79 -6.90 -13.88 2.50
N ALA A 80 -7.65 -14.49 1.57
CA ALA A 80 -8.29 -13.77 0.45
C ALA A 80 -9.15 -12.60 0.89
N GLN A 81 -10.01 -12.79 1.87
CA GLN A 81 -10.92 -11.75 2.35
C GLN A 81 -10.15 -10.64 3.07
N TYR A 82 -9.18 -11.01 3.88
CA TYR A 82 -8.34 -10.03 4.57
C TYR A 82 -7.54 -9.20 3.57
N GLU A 83 -6.95 -9.85 2.56
CA GLU A 83 -6.24 -9.15 1.48
C GLU A 83 -7.17 -8.20 0.73
N TYR A 84 -8.41 -8.62 0.45
CA TYR A 84 -9.39 -7.77 -0.22
C TYR A 84 -9.67 -6.50 0.57
N ILE A 85 -9.85 -6.63 1.89
CA ILE A 85 -10.11 -5.49 2.77
C ILE A 85 -8.89 -4.56 2.81
N LEU A 86 -7.68 -5.11 2.94
CA LEU A 86 -6.45 -4.33 2.95
C LEU A 86 -6.29 -3.53 1.65
N ASN A 87 -6.50 -4.18 0.51
CA ASN A 87 -6.38 -3.53 -0.80
C ASN A 87 -7.44 -2.45 -1.01
N LYS A 88 -8.68 -2.71 -0.58
CA LYS A 88 -9.78 -1.74 -0.68
C LYS A 88 -9.43 -0.43 0.03
N TRP A 89 -8.94 -0.53 1.26
CA TRP A 89 -8.57 0.64 2.05
C TRP A 89 -7.30 1.30 1.52
N LEU A 90 -6.34 0.52 1.06
CA LEU A 90 -5.12 1.06 0.47
C LEU A 90 -5.43 1.92 -0.76
N GLN A 91 -6.28 1.44 -1.65
CA GLN A 91 -6.66 2.20 -2.85
C GLN A 91 -7.36 3.50 -2.49
N GLN A 92 -8.12 3.52 -1.40
CA GLN A 92 -8.85 4.71 -0.96
C GLN A 92 -7.91 5.79 -0.41
N TYR A 93 -6.86 5.41 0.29
CA TYR A 93 -5.95 6.34 0.97
C TYR A 93 -4.62 6.55 0.26
N LEU A 94 -4.29 5.69 -0.72
CA LEU A 94 -3.05 5.85 -1.48
C LEU A 94 -3.19 7.05 -2.41
N PRO A 95 -2.20 7.98 -2.41
CA PRO A 95 -2.23 9.09 -3.37
C PRO A 95 -2.25 8.57 -4.81
N PRO A 96 -2.81 9.36 -5.77
CA PRO A 96 -2.81 8.94 -7.17
C PRO A 96 -1.41 8.56 -7.63
N GLN A 97 -1.28 7.38 -8.23
CA GLN A 97 0.01 6.85 -8.70
C GLN A 97 0.36 7.41 -10.06
N LEU A 98 1.64 7.72 -10.24
CA LEU A 98 2.16 8.12 -11.55
C LEU A 98 2.16 6.92 -12.50
N SER A 99 1.70 7.13 -13.74
CA SER A 99 1.81 6.11 -14.78
C SER A 99 3.26 6.02 -15.26
N ASP A 100 3.59 4.94 -15.99
CA ASP A 100 4.93 4.80 -16.57
C ASP A 100 5.24 5.94 -17.55
N SER A 101 4.25 6.42 -18.28
CA SER A 101 4.38 7.58 -19.18
C SER A 101 4.73 8.85 -18.41
N GLU A 102 4.06 9.08 -17.27
CA GLU A 102 4.33 10.23 -16.42
C GLU A 102 5.72 10.17 -15.80
N ILE A 103 6.14 8.99 -15.35
CA ILE A 103 7.47 8.76 -14.82
C ILE A 103 8.54 9.01 -15.90
N ARG A 104 8.30 8.49 -17.10
CA ARG A 104 9.20 8.66 -18.25
C ARG A 104 9.37 10.14 -18.60
N LYS A 105 8.27 10.87 -18.65
CA LYS A 105 8.28 12.31 -18.91
C LYS A 105 9.08 13.07 -17.84
N TYR A 106 8.87 12.72 -16.59
CA TYR A 106 9.59 13.34 -15.46
C TYR A 106 11.11 13.09 -15.57
N PHE A 107 11.50 11.84 -15.81
CA PHE A 107 12.93 11.51 -15.96
C PHE A 107 13.53 12.16 -17.19
N ALA A 108 12.79 12.25 -18.30
CA ALA A 108 13.28 12.90 -19.52
C ALA A 108 13.59 14.37 -19.26
N GLU A 109 12.77 15.06 -18.50
CA GLU A 109 13.01 16.45 -18.13
C GLU A 109 14.26 16.59 -17.26
N LEU A 110 14.48 15.68 -16.31
CA LEU A 110 15.68 15.69 -15.47
C LEU A 110 16.95 15.44 -16.29
N VAL A 111 16.91 14.51 -17.23
CA VAL A 111 18.03 14.22 -18.12
C VAL A 111 18.34 15.42 -19.00
N LYS A 112 17.31 16.10 -19.46
CA LYS A 112 17.46 17.31 -20.29
C LYS A 112 18.15 18.43 -19.51
N LEU A 113 17.83 18.60 -18.23
CA LEU A 113 18.43 19.61 -17.36
C LEU A 113 19.85 19.21 -16.93
N ASN A 114 20.10 17.92 -16.80
CA ASN A 114 21.39 17.39 -16.37
C ASN A 114 21.71 16.10 -17.12
N PRO A 115 22.33 16.19 -18.32
CA PRO A 115 22.63 15.02 -19.15
C PRO A 115 23.54 13.98 -18.48
N GLY A 116 24.27 14.36 -17.43
CA GLY A 116 25.12 13.45 -16.68
C GLY A 116 24.42 12.73 -15.51
N ILE A 117 23.11 12.90 -15.36
CA ILE A 117 22.37 12.30 -14.24
C ILE A 117 22.37 10.77 -14.34
N THR A 118 22.63 10.09 -13.22
CA THR A 118 22.67 8.63 -13.16
C THR A 118 21.29 8.06 -12.78
N LYS A 119 21.11 6.75 -12.99
CA LYS A 119 19.90 6.03 -12.57
C LYS A 119 19.61 6.23 -11.08
N GLY A 120 20.64 6.14 -10.24
CA GLY A 120 20.49 6.35 -8.80
C GLY A 120 19.99 7.74 -8.46
N MET A 121 20.49 8.75 -9.18
CA MET A 121 20.06 10.14 -9.01
C MET A 121 18.61 10.35 -9.46
N LEU A 122 18.20 9.70 -10.55
CA LEU A 122 16.80 9.73 -11.02
C LEU A 122 15.87 9.11 -9.97
N MET A 123 16.25 7.97 -9.41
CA MET A 123 15.45 7.30 -8.37
C MET A 123 15.35 8.14 -7.10
N LYS A 124 16.45 8.78 -6.72
CA LYS A 124 16.46 9.69 -5.57
C LYS A 124 15.54 10.88 -5.80
N ALA A 125 15.57 11.47 -6.99
CA ALA A 125 14.76 12.62 -7.35
C ALA A 125 13.27 12.31 -7.29
N ILE A 126 12.84 11.18 -7.85
CA ILE A 126 11.41 10.81 -7.82
C ILE A 126 10.94 10.51 -6.40
N LYS A 127 11.79 9.92 -5.57
CA LYS A 127 11.48 9.65 -4.17
C LYS A 127 11.25 10.93 -3.38
N GLU A 128 12.05 11.96 -3.65
CA GLU A 128 11.93 13.26 -2.97
C GLU A 128 10.74 14.07 -3.47
N GLU A 129 10.48 14.04 -4.78
CA GLU A 129 9.41 14.85 -5.40
C GLU A 129 8.03 14.19 -5.28
N PHE A 130 7.95 12.88 -5.43
CA PHE A 130 6.69 12.13 -5.44
C PHE A 130 6.71 10.95 -4.46
N PRO A 131 6.89 11.22 -3.16
CA PRO A 131 6.98 10.12 -2.18
C PRO A 131 5.69 9.29 -2.15
N GLY A 132 5.83 7.97 -2.33
CA GLY A 132 4.71 7.05 -2.29
C GLY A 132 3.76 7.10 -3.48
N ARG A 133 4.05 7.89 -4.51
CA ARG A 133 3.18 8.07 -5.67
C ARG A 133 3.65 7.32 -6.92
N TYR A 134 4.54 6.38 -6.77
CA TYR A 134 5.06 5.61 -7.91
C TYR A 134 5.37 4.18 -7.49
N ASP A 135 5.35 3.27 -8.49
CA ASP A 135 5.82 1.90 -8.30
C ASP A 135 7.34 1.87 -8.47
N GLY A 136 8.05 1.40 -7.45
CA GLY A 136 9.52 1.38 -7.46
C GLY A 136 10.10 0.54 -8.60
N GLY A 137 9.44 -0.58 -8.94
CA GLY A 137 9.88 -1.44 -10.04
C GLY A 137 9.74 -0.77 -11.40
N ILE A 138 8.60 -0.10 -11.62
CA ILE A 138 8.34 0.64 -12.86
C ILE A 138 9.33 1.81 -12.97
N ALA A 139 9.53 2.56 -11.88
CA ALA A 139 10.46 3.69 -11.88
C ALA A 139 11.90 3.24 -12.19
N ALA A 140 12.34 2.13 -11.60
CA ALA A 140 13.67 1.58 -11.87
C ALA A 140 13.83 1.15 -13.32
N GLN A 141 12.81 0.53 -13.90
CA GLN A 141 12.81 0.11 -15.30
C GLN A 141 12.89 1.32 -16.24
N VAL A 142 12.07 2.35 -15.98
CA VAL A 142 12.08 3.58 -16.79
C VAL A 142 13.40 4.31 -16.64
N ALA A 143 13.95 4.41 -15.43
CA ALA A 143 15.25 5.04 -15.20
C ALA A 143 16.37 4.34 -15.99
N GLY A 144 16.29 3.01 -16.12
CA GLY A 144 17.24 2.23 -16.92
C GLY A 144 17.21 2.55 -18.41
N GLU A 145 16.10 3.09 -18.93
CA GLU A 145 15.98 3.48 -20.33
C GLU A 145 16.88 4.69 -20.67
N PHE A 146 17.26 5.47 -19.67
CA PHE A 146 18.07 6.69 -19.85
C PHE A 146 19.56 6.49 -19.58
N ASN A 147 19.99 5.29 -19.23
CA ASN A 147 21.39 4.99 -18.94
C ASN A 147 21.99 3.90 -19.83
#